data_c6c24c1a1bcaf83005887297b4d3a2f4
#
_entry.id   c6c24c1a1bcaf83005887297b4d3a2f4
#
_cell.length_a   1.000
_cell.length_b   1.000
_cell.length_c   1.000
_cell.angle_alpha   90.00
_cell.angle_beta   90.00
_cell.angle_gamma   90.00
#
_symmetry.space_group_name_H-M   'P 1'
#
loop_
_entity.id
_entity.type
_entity.pdbx_description
1 polymer ?
#
loop_
_entity_poly.entity_id
_entity_poly.type
_entity_poly.pdbx_seq_one_letter_code
_entity_poly.pdbx_strand_id
1 'polypeptide(L)'
;MVKIGFIGMGNMGNAILNGLLKTHRPEDMIFSAAHQDKMEAVTARTKVPHAGSNRECAKAVKYLILAVKPQYFDAVFSEIRDVVTPEQVVISLAPGVTISNITERLGGNVRVVRAMPNTPAMLGEGMTGISCGEGSCTEEEKETVRDIFSSCGRVEMVEERLMDAVGCVSGSSPAFVYMFIEALADGGVK
;
A
#
# COMPACT_ATOMS: atom_id res chain seq x y z
N MET A 1 13.29 3.14 15.86
CA MET A 1 13.11 2.30 14.63
C MET A 1 11.97 2.91 13.86
N VAL A 2 12.16 3.23 12.60
CA VAL A 2 11.10 3.69 11.71
C VAL A 2 10.06 2.58 11.61
N LYS A 3 8.79 2.92 11.71
CA LYS A 3 7.73 1.88 11.80
C LYS A 3 7.22 1.45 10.44
N ILE A 4 7.06 2.40 9.49
CA ILE A 4 6.37 2.18 8.21
C ILE A 4 7.26 2.62 7.06
N GLY A 5 7.46 1.73 6.09
CA GLY A 5 8.19 2.01 4.86
C GLY A 5 7.33 1.85 3.62
N PHE A 6 7.64 2.62 2.59
CA PHE A 6 6.99 2.52 1.29
C PHE A 6 8.01 2.26 0.19
N ILE A 7 7.78 1.26 -0.62
CA ILE A 7 8.44 1.10 -1.90
C ILE A 7 7.46 1.49 -3.00
N GLY A 8 7.77 2.61 -3.67
CA GLY A 8 6.87 3.24 -4.64
C GLY A 8 6.05 4.38 -4.03
N MET A 9 6.12 5.54 -4.68
CA MET A 9 5.42 6.76 -4.25
C MET A 9 4.56 7.30 -5.41
N GLY A 10 3.71 6.42 -5.94
CA GLY A 10 2.65 6.75 -6.89
C GLY A 10 1.42 7.34 -6.18
N ASN A 11 0.30 7.44 -6.88
CA ASN A 11 -0.94 8.02 -6.33
C ASN A 11 -1.37 7.35 -5.02
N MET A 12 -1.37 6.01 -4.98
CA MET A 12 -1.82 5.26 -3.79
C MET A 12 -0.81 5.36 -2.63
N GLY A 13 0.49 5.24 -2.90
CA GLY A 13 1.52 5.45 -1.87
C GLY A 13 1.44 6.84 -1.25
N ASN A 14 1.26 7.89 -2.07
CA ASN A 14 1.05 9.25 -1.59
C ASN A 14 -0.27 9.41 -0.81
N ALA A 15 -1.37 8.75 -1.22
CA ALA A 15 -2.64 8.83 -0.51
C ALA A 15 -2.52 8.28 0.91
N ILE A 16 -1.93 7.09 1.06
CA ILE A 16 -1.71 6.45 2.36
C ILE A 16 -0.74 7.27 3.21
N LEU A 17 0.37 7.74 2.64
CA LEU A 17 1.34 8.59 3.33
C LEU A 17 0.69 9.85 3.88
N ASN A 18 -0.11 10.55 3.06
CA ASN A 18 -0.82 11.76 3.49
C ASN A 18 -1.89 11.48 4.55
N GLY A 19 -2.55 10.32 4.49
CA GLY A 19 -3.47 9.86 5.53
C GLY A 19 -2.74 9.68 6.86
N LEU A 20 -1.63 8.95 6.85
CA LEU A 20 -0.81 8.69 8.04
C LEU A 20 -0.23 9.96 8.67
N LEU A 21 0.13 10.96 7.89
CA LEU A 21 0.64 12.24 8.40
C LEU A 21 -0.37 13.03 9.25
N LYS A 22 -1.64 12.62 9.28
CA LYS A 22 -2.64 13.21 10.19
C LYS A 22 -2.49 12.72 11.64
N THR A 23 -1.86 11.55 11.82
CA THR A 23 -1.76 10.85 13.13
C THR A 23 -0.34 10.40 13.48
N HIS A 24 0.57 10.33 12.52
CA HIS A 24 1.95 9.89 12.68
C HIS A 24 2.92 11.03 12.37
N ARG A 25 4.10 11.00 13.01
CA ARG A 25 5.16 11.95 12.74
C ARG A 25 5.92 11.54 11.47
N PRO A 26 6.45 12.51 10.69
CA PRO A 26 7.23 12.21 9.49
C PRO A 26 8.40 11.24 9.74
N GLU A 27 9.08 11.36 10.88
CA GLU A 27 10.21 10.51 11.26
C GLU A 27 9.84 9.06 11.60
N ASP A 28 8.57 8.74 11.78
CA ASP A 28 8.07 7.37 11.95
C ASP A 28 7.92 6.62 10.61
N MET A 29 8.14 7.32 9.49
CA MET A 29 7.98 6.79 8.14
C MET A 29 9.23 7.02 7.30
N ILE A 30 9.41 6.17 6.27
CA ILE A 30 10.46 6.31 5.24
C ILE A 30 9.92 5.78 3.92
N PHE A 31 10.45 6.25 2.80
CA PHE A 31 10.05 5.72 1.50
C PHE A 31 11.21 5.64 0.51
N SER A 32 11.03 4.85 -0.54
CA SER A 32 11.87 4.82 -1.73
C SER A 32 11.01 4.88 -3.00
N ALA A 33 11.54 5.44 -4.06
CA ALA A 33 10.91 5.48 -5.37
C ALA A 33 11.97 5.49 -6.48
N ALA A 34 11.57 5.24 -7.73
CA ALA A 34 12.48 5.09 -8.86
C ALA A 34 13.17 6.39 -9.31
N HIS A 35 12.60 7.55 -8.98
CA HIS A 35 13.07 8.85 -9.47
C HIS A 35 13.46 9.76 -8.32
N GLN A 36 14.72 10.22 -8.32
CA GLN A 36 15.30 11.04 -7.26
C GLN A 36 14.56 12.39 -7.11
N ASP A 37 14.27 13.07 -8.21
CA ASP A 37 13.53 14.33 -8.24
C ASP A 37 12.15 14.23 -7.56
N LYS A 38 11.44 13.12 -7.80
CA LYS A 38 10.16 12.84 -7.13
C LYS A 38 10.32 12.57 -5.65
N MET A 39 11.38 11.87 -5.25
CA MET A 39 11.65 11.61 -3.83
C MET A 39 11.94 12.93 -3.09
N GLU A 40 12.76 13.79 -3.67
CA GLU A 40 13.07 15.12 -3.11
C GLU A 40 11.81 16.00 -2.99
N ALA A 41 10.96 16.00 -4.02
CA ALA A 41 9.68 16.74 -3.99
C ALA A 41 8.74 16.24 -2.91
N VAL A 42 8.60 14.91 -2.73
CA VAL A 42 7.78 14.33 -1.67
C VAL A 42 8.36 14.69 -0.30
N THR A 43 9.68 14.54 -0.09
CA THR A 43 10.33 14.90 1.18
C THR A 43 10.19 16.39 1.49
N ALA A 44 10.36 17.26 0.51
CA ALA A 44 10.19 18.71 0.69
C ALA A 44 8.78 19.07 1.19
N ARG A 45 7.77 18.41 0.63
CA ARG A 45 6.35 18.63 0.96
C ARG A 45 5.94 18.00 2.29
N THR A 46 6.37 16.76 2.57
CA THR A 46 5.86 15.95 3.68
C THR A 46 6.77 15.89 4.89
N LYS A 47 8.04 16.25 4.72
CA LYS A 47 9.13 16.09 5.69
C LYS A 47 9.45 14.61 5.99
N VAL A 48 8.81 13.66 5.34
CA VAL A 48 9.17 12.25 5.45
C VAL A 48 10.49 12.00 4.73
N PRO A 49 11.48 11.36 5.38
CA PRO A 49 12.76 11.06 4.74
C PRO A 49 12.59 10.00 3.65
N HIS A 50 13.42 10.07 2.61
CA HIS A 50 13.55 9.00 1.64
C HIS A 50 14.84 8.20 1.85
N ALA A 51 14.79 6.91 1.54
CA ALA A 51 15.94 6.02 1.50
C ALA A 51 16.66 6.13 0.15
N GLY A 52 17.95 5.85 0.12
CA GLY A 52 18.74 5.82 -1.11
C GLY A 52 18.42 4.64 -2.04
N SER A 53 17.73 3.60 -1.51
CA SER A 53 17.35 2.41 -2.27
C SER A 53 16.15 1.69 -1.65
N ASN A 54 15.49 0.79 -2.43
CA ASN A 54 14.45 -0.10 -1.91
C ASN A 54 14.99 -0.99 -0.79
N ARG A 55 16.23 -1.43 -0.93
CA ARG A 55 16.93 -2.26 0.05
C ARG A 55 17.11 -1.54 1.40
N GLU A 56 17.54 -0.29 1.38
CA GLU A 56 17.66 0.52 2.60
C GLU A 56 16.30 0.79 3.24
N CYS A 57 15.29 1.11 2.45
CA CYS A 57 13.92 1.27 2.92
C CYS A 57 13.42 0.00 3.61
N ALA A 58 13.58 -1.17 2.98
CA ALA A 58 13.15 -2.45 3.52
C ALA A 58 13.84 -2.79 4.87
N LYS A 59 15.14 -2.54 4.99
CA LYS A 59 15.88 -2.79 6.24
C LYS A 59 15.45 -1.92 7.42
N ALA A 60 14.92 -0.75 7.16
CA ALA A 60 14.68 0.28 8.18
C ALA A 60 13.37 0.07 8.96
N VAL A 61 12.45 -0.77 8.50
CA VAL A 61 11.05 -0.75 8.94
C VAL A 61 10.51 -2.11 9.38
N LYS A 62 9.46 -2.09 10.20
CA LYS A 62 8.69 -3.30 10.54
C LYS A 62 7.56 -3.55 9.50
N TYR A 63 6.86 -2.50 9.08
CA TYR A 63 5.77 -2.60 8.09
C TYR A 63 6.23 -2.03 6.76
N LEU A 64 6.34 -2.87 5.73
CA LEU A 64 6.82 -2.51 4.41
C LEU A 64 5.67 -2.53 3.39
N ILE A 65 5.25 -1.38 2.91
CA ILE A 65 4.18 -1.24 1.93
C ILE A 65 4.78 -1.24 0.51
N LEU A 66 4.38 -2.22 -0.30
CA LEU A 66 4.73 -2.31 -1.71
C LEU A 66 3.65 -1.61 -2.54
N ALA A 67 3.91 -0.33 -2.87
CA ALA A 67 3.01 0.54 -3.62
C ALA A 67 3.45 0.74 -5.09
N VAL A 68 4.14 -0.25 -5.64
CA VAL A 68 4.53 -0.31 -7.05
C VAL A 68 3.54 -1.16 -7.86
N LYS A 69 3.51 -0.95 -9.17
CA LYS A 69 2.69 -1.76 -10.07
C LYS A 69 3.25 -3.19 -10.19
N PRO A 70 2.40 -4.23 -10.43
CA PRO A 70 2.82 -5.62 -10.48
C PRO A 70 4.00 -5.90 -11.43
N GLN A 71 4.09 -5.19 -12.56
CA GLN A 71 5.19 -5.36 -13.52
C GLN A 71 6.58 -5.00 -12.98
N TYR A 72 6.66 -4.29 -11.86
CA TYR A 72 7.93 -3.93 -11.21
C TYR A 72 8.29 -4.88 -10.07
N PHE A 73 7.45 -5.86 -9.74
CA PHE A 73 7.66 -6.74 -8.59
C PHE A 73 8.93 -7.57 -8.72
N ASP A 74 9.27 -8.07 -9.93
CA ASP A 74 10.50 -8.85 -10.12
C ASP A 74 11.75 -8.05 -9.74
N ALA A 75 11.83 -6.82 -10.18
CA ALA A 75 12.93 -5.93 -9.86
C ALA A 75 12.99 -5.62 -8.35
N VAL A 76 11.84 -5.24 -7.76
CA VAL A 76 11.76 -4.92 -6.33
C VAL A 76 12.11 -6.14 -5.46
N PHE A 77 11.55 -7.31 -5.76
CA PHE A 77 11.83 -8.51 -4.97
C PHE A 77 13.30 -8.94 -5.06
N SER A 78 13.95 -8.81 -6.23
CA SER A 78 15.38 -9.09 -6.38
C SER A 78 16.25 -8.21 -5.50
N GLU A 79 15.82 -6.98 -5.22
CA GLU A 79 16.55 -6.01 -4.38
C GLU A 79 16.35 -6.24 -2.88
N ILE A 80 15.18 -6.76 -2.46
CA ILE A 80 14.81 -6.81 -1.03
C ILE A 80 14.76 -8.21 -0.43
N ARG A 81 14.68 -9.28 -1.25
CA ARG A 81 14.46 -10.67 -0.77
C ARG A 81 15.46 -11.17 0.27
N ASP A 82 16.69 -10.70 0.23
CA ASP A 82 17.77 -11.09 1.13
C ASP A 82 17.92 -10.19 2.36
N VAL A 83 17.05 -9.19 2.49
CA VAL A 83 17.05 -8.24 3.62
C VAL A 83 15.72 -8.16 4.37
N VAL A 84 14.64 -8.66 3.77
CA VAL A 84 13.36 -8.80 4.46
C VAL A 84 13.46 -9.97 5.43
N THR A 85 12.94 -9.78 6.65
CA THR A 85 13.06 -10.77 7.74
C THR A 85 11.67 -11.25 8.21
N PRO A 86 11.59 -12.39 8.92
CA PRO A 86 10.33 -12.92 9.46
C PRO A 86 9.61 -12.00 10.45
N GLU A 87 10.31 -11.04 11.04
CA GLU A 87 9.74 -10.07 11.99
C GLU A 87 9.00 -8.93 11.28
N GLN A 88 9.19 -8.81 9.97
CA GLN A 88 8.55 -7.76 9.18
C GLN A 88 7.20 -8.21 8.62
N VAL A 89 6.32 -7.25 8.39
CA VAL A 89 5.05 -7.43 7.70
C VAL A 89 5.15 -6.72 6.35
N VAL A 90 5.11 -7.49 5.26
CA VAL A 90 5.09 -6.95 3.89
C VAL A 90 3.66 -6.79 3.44
N ILE A 91 3.27 -5.56 3.09
CA ILE A 91 1.90 -5.20 2.70
C ILE A 91 1.90 -4.91 1.20
N SER A 92 1.24 -5.74 0.43
CA SER A 92 1.14 -5.57 -1.03
C SER A 92 -0.16 -4.86 -1.42
N LEU A 93 -0.05 -3.81 -2.23
CA LEU A 93 -1.20 -3.13 -2.84
C LEU A 93 -1.50 -3.63 -4.25
N ALA A 94 -0.77 -4.63 -4.75
CA ALA A 94 -0.89 -5.09 -6.12
C ALA A 94 -2.14 -5.96 -6.33
N PRO A 95 -3.02 -5.63 -7.28
CA PRO A 95 -4.11 -6.51 -7.66
C PRO A 95 -3.59 -7.80 -8.32
N GLY A 96 -4.31 -8.90 -8.10
CA GLY A 96 -4.03 -10.18 -8.78
C GLY A 96 -2.77 -10.93 -8.32
N VAL A 97 -2.03 -10.43 -7.32
CA VAL A 97 -0.84 -11.12 -6.78
C VAL A 97 -1.16 -11.70 -5.41
N THR A 98 -1.08 -13.03 -5.28
CA THR A 98 -1.46 -13.75 -4.07
C THR A 98 -0.41 -13.66 -2.96
N ILE A 99 -0.84 -13.88 -1.71
CA ILE A 99 0.05 -13.96 -0.54
C ILE A 99 1.11 -15.04 -0.77
N SER A 100 0.73 -16.22 -1.24
CA SER A 100 1.66 -17.32 -1.50
C SER A 100 2.72 -16.94 -2.53
N ASN A 101 2.33 -16.29 -3.64
CA ASN A 101 3.27 -15.84 -4.68
C ASN A 101 4.30 -14.84 -4.11
N ILE A 102 3.85 -13.87 -3.31
CA ILE A 102 4.74 -12.87 -2.70
C ILE A 102 5.67 -13.54 -1.70
N THR A 103 5.14 -14.42 -0.83
CA THR A 103 5.90 -15.14 0.18
C THR A 103 7.02 -15.98 -0.45
N GLU A 104 6.69 -16.76 -1.50
CA GLU A 104 7.66 -17.60 -2.20
C GLU A 104 8.78 -16.74 -2.82
N ARG A 105 8.44 -15.65 -3.48
CA ARG A 105 9.40 -14.76 -4.15
C ARG A 105 10.30 -14.01 -3.19
N LEU A 106 9.84 -13.78 -1.96
CA LEU A 106 10.63 -13.18 -0.88
C LEU A 106 11.42 -14.21 -0.05
N GLY A 107 11.43 -15.50 -0.44
CA GLY A 107 12.24 -16.54 0.20
C GLY A 107 11.49 -17.40 1.20
N GLY A 108 10.17 -17.35 1.26
CA GLY A 108 9.31 -18.29 1.98
C GLY A 108 9.07 -18.02 3.46
N ASN A 109 9.81 -17.13 4.09
CA ASN A 109 9.73 -16.89 5.54
C ASN A 109 9.43 -15.40 5.85
N VAL A 110 8.35 -14.88 5.30
CA VAL A 110 7.90 -13.50 5.52
C VAL A 110 6.40 -13.46 5.78
N ARG A 111 5.95 -12.50 6.58
CA ARG A 111 4.54 -12.23 6.80
C ARG A 111 4.03 -11.32 5.71
N VAL A 112 3.02 -11.77 4.99
CA VAL A 112 2.46 -11.01 3.85
C VAL A 112 1.01 -10.69 4.11
N VAL A 113 0.65 -9.43 3.85
CA VAL A 113 -0.71 -8.91 3.86
C VAL A 113 -1.04 -8.38 2.47
N ARG A 114 -2.20 -8.70 1.96
CA ARG A 114 -2.76 -8.02 0.78
C ARG A 114 -3.70 -6.92 1.23
N ALA A 115 -3.54 -5.74 0.66
CA ALA A 115 -4.46 -4.63 0.85
C ALA A 115 -4.91 -4.10 -0.51
N MET A 116 -6.21 -3.88 -0.65
CA MET A 116 -6.84 -3.37 -1.86
C MET A 116 -7.56 -2.06 -1.57
N PRO A 117 -6.82 -0.94 -1.46
CA PRO A 117 -7.41 0.38 -1.37
C PRO A 117 -8.01 0.82 -2.71
N ASN A 118 -8.87 1.83 -2.68
CA ASN A 118 -9.47 2.42 -3.88
C ASN A 118 -9.16 3.91 -4.01
N THR A 119 -9.50 4.50 -5.15
CA THR A 119 -9.17 5.90 -5.49
C THR A 119 -9.65 6.94 -4.47
N PRO A 120 -10.85 6.84 -3.85
CA PRO A 120 -11.29 7.80 -2.84
C PRO A 120 -10.38 7.91 -1.59
N ALA A 121 -9.46 6.96 -1.39
CA ALA A 121 -8.42 7.07 -0.36
C ALA A 121 -7.59 8.36 -0.46
N MET A 122 -7.46 8.94 -1.67
CA MET A 122 -6.78 10.23 -1.89
C MET A 122 -7.47 11.39 -1.16
N LEU A 123 -8.75 11.25 -0.85
CA LEU A 123 -9.56 12.23 -0.12
C LEU A 123 -9.84 11.82 1.35
N GLY A 124 -9.36 10.65 1.77
CA GLY A 124 -9.66 10.08 3.08
C GLY A 124 -11.00 9.34 3.16
N GLU A 125 -11.64 9.11 2.02
CA GLU A 125 -12.95 8.45 1.88
C GLU A 125 -12.82 7.08 1.19
N GLY A 126 -11.64 6.46 1.32
CA GLY A 126 -11.34 5.18 0.73
C GLY A 126 -12.10 4.02 1.38
N MET A 127 -12.11 2.90 0.65
CA MET A 127 -12.47 1.59 1.17
C MET A 127 -11.33 0.63 0.88
N THR A 128 -10.78 0.00 1.91
CA THR A 128 -9.67 -0.94 1.77
C THR A 128 -10.07 -2.32 2.25
N GLY A 129 -10.06 -3.31 1.36
CA GLY A 129 -10.11 -4.72 1.75
C GLY A 129 -8.71 -5.18 2.16
N ILE A 130 -8.60 -5.88 3.29
CA ILE A 130 -7.34 -6.43 3.80
C ILE A 130 -7.47 -7.94 3.97
N SER A 131 -6.46 -8.68 3.52
CA SER A 131 -6.33 -10.11 3.76
C SER A 131 -4.96 -10.43 4.32
N CYS A 132 -4.95 -11.16 5.43
CA CYS A 132 -3.75 -11.74 6.02
C CYS A 132 -3.77 -13.25 5.81
N GLY A 133 -2.63 -13.84 5.52
CA GLY A 133 -2.51 -15.31 5.51
C GLY A 133 -2.91 -15.88 6.88
N GLU A 134 -3.54 -17.04 6.88
CA GLU A 134 -3.98 -17.70 8.11
C GLU A 134 -2.79 -17.93 9.05
N GLY A 135 -2.88 -17.43 10.29
CA GLY A 135 -1.83 -17.53 11.30
C GLY A 135 -0.54 -16.73 10.98
N SER A 136 -0.48 -15.98 9.89
CA SER A 136 0.74 -15.27 9.48
C SER A 136 1.02 -14.00 10.30
N CYS A 137 0.00 -13.30 10.77
CA CYS A 137 0.13 -12.07 11.55
C CYS A 137 -0.47 -12.22 12.94
N THR A 138 0.14 -11.60 13.93
CA THR A 138 -0.44 -11.45 15.27
C THR A 138 -1.64 -10.49 15.23
N GLU A 139 -2.49 -10.50 16.26
CA GLU A 139 -3.62 -9.56 16.36
C GLU A 139 -3.14 -8.11 16.44
N GLU A 140 -2.03 -7.85 17.12
CA GLU A 140 -1.41 -6.51 17.18
C GLU A 140 -0.96 -6.03 15.79
N GLU A 141 -0.39 -6.94 14.99
CA GLU A 141 0.03 -6.62 13.62
C GLU A 141 -1.16 -6.37 12.70
N LYS A 142 -2.22 -7.15 12.82
CA LYS A 142 -3.48 -6.93 12.08
C LYS A 142 -4.09 -5.58 12.42
N GLU A 143 -4.10 -5.22 13.71
CA GLU A 143 -4.62 -3.92 14.16
C GLU A 143 -3.76 -2.78 13.62
N THR A 144 -2.43 -2.90 13.69
CA THR A 144 -1.54 -1.88 13.09
C THR A 144 -1.77 -1.72 11.58
N VAL A 145 -1.95 -2.83 10.86
CA VAL A 145 -2.27 -2.76 9.42
C VAL A 145 -3.64 -2.10 9.20
N ARG A 146 -4.63 -2.41 10.02
CA ARG A 146 -5.95 -1.76 10.01
C ARG A 146 -5.80 -0.25 10.21
N ASP A 147 -5.05 0.18 11.22
CA ASP A 147 -4.81 1.61 11.53
C ASP A 147 -4.14 2.34 10.38
N ILE A 148 -3.14 1.71 9.72
CA ILE A 148 -2.49 2.28 8.55
C ILE A 148 -3.52 2.67 7.48
N PHE A 149 -4.43 1.79 7.14
CA PHE A 149 -5.42 2.04 6.07
C PHE A 149 -6.64 2.84 6.55
N SER A 150 -6.97 2.79 7.84
CA SER A 150 -8.02 3.64 8.45
C SER A 150 -7.66 5.13 8.38
N SER A 151 -6.38 5.46 8.23
CA SER A 151 -5.92 6.83 8.00
C SER A 151 -6.44 7.46 6.70
N CYS A 152 -6.88 6.65 5.75
CA CYS A 152 -7.36 7.11 4.44
C CYS A 152 -8.75 6.57 4.04
N GLY A 153 -9.53 6.04 5.02
CA GLY A 153 -10.91 5.61 4.79
C GLY A 153 -11.33 4.46 5.69
N ARG A 154 -12.29 3.66 5.23
CA ARG A 154 -12.79 2.47 5.93
C ARG A 154 -11.98 1.23 5.55
N VAL A 155 -11.96 0.26 6.46
CA VAL A 155 -11.21 -0.99 6.31
C VAL A 155 -12.10 -2.17 6.65
N GLU A 156 -12.05 -3.21 5.80
CA GLU A 156 -12.67 -4.50 6.05
C GLU A 156 -11.67 -5.64 5.91
N MET A 157 -11.69 -6.55 6.88
CA MET A 157 -10.92 -7.78 6.79
C MET A 157 -11.70 -8.80 5.96
N VAL A 158 -11.05 -9.35 4.94
CA VAL A 158 -11.67 -10.31 4.03
C VAL A 158 -10.78 -11.53 3.82
N GLU A 159 -11.38 -12.67 3.50
CA GLU A 159 -10.62 -13.84 3.08
C GLU A 159 -9.89 -13.56 1.74
N GLU A 160 -8.71 -14.12 1.55
CA GLU A 160 -7.91 -13.87 0.35
C GLU A 160 -8.64 -14.21 -0.95
N ARG A 161 -9.46 -15.27 -0.96
CA ARG A 161 -10.27 -15.67 -2.12
C ARG A 161 -11.26 -14.61 -2.58
N LEU A 162 -11.60 -13.64 -1.72
CA LEU A 162 -12.54 -12.55 -2.02
C LEU A 162 -11.83 -11.27 -2.50
N MET A 163 -10.49 -11.21 -2.49
CA MET A 163 -9.74 -10.00 -2.85
C MET A 163 -9.97 -9.56 -4.30
N ASP A 164 -10.21 -10.49 -5.20
CA ASP A 164 -10.54 -10.14 -6.59
C ASP A 164 -11.94 -9.54 -6.70
N ALA A 165 -12.92 -10.03 -5.92
CA ALA A 165 -14.23 -9.41 -5.81
C ALA A 165 -14.16 -8.01 -5.20
N VAL A 166 -13.32 -7.80 -4.18
CA VAL A 166 -13.02 -6.46 -3.64
C VAL A 166 -12.47 -5.55 -4.74
N GLY A 167 -11.54 -6.04 -5.55
CA GLY A 167 -10.99 -5.30 -6.68
C GLY A 167 -12.07 -4.89 -7.69
N CYS A 168 -12.99 -5.79 -8.02
CA CYS A 168 -14.11 -5.52 -8.94
C CYS A 168 -15.10 -4.51 -8.37
N VAL A 169 -15.54 -4.70 -7.12
CA VAL A 169 -16.60 -3.88 -6.50
C VAL A 169 -16.05 -2.55 -5.99
N SER A 170 -15.04 -2.57 -5.15
CA SER A 170 -14.49 -1.38 -4.49
C SER A 170 -13.44 -0.67 -5.36
N GLY A 171 -12.56 -1.44 -6.01
CA GLY A 171 -11.45 -0.89 -6.79
C GLY A 171 -11.90 -0.26 -8.11
N SER A 172 -12.80 -0.90 -8.84
CA SER A 172 -13.25 -0.47 -10.18
C SER A 172 -14.45 0.46 -10.16
N SER A 173 -15.38 0.32 -9.21
CA SER A 173 -16.63 1.09 -9.16
C SER A 173 -16.45 2.61 -9.19
N PRO A 174 -15.44 3.22 -8.54
CA PRO A 174 -15.27 4.67 -8.62
C PRO A 174 -15.18 5.20 -10.05
N ALA A 175 -14.49 4.48 -10.95
CA ALA A 175 -14.40 4.86 -12.36
C ALA A 175 -15.76 4.85 -13.06
N PHE A 176 -16.59 3.83 -12.82
CA PHE A 176 -17.94 3.75 -13.39
C PHE A 176 -18.87 4.83 -12.84
N VAL A 177 -18.76 5.14 -11.54
CA VAL A 177 -19.52 6.24 -10.93
C VAL A 177 -19.14 7.59 -11.55
N TYR A 178 -17.86 7.84 -11.81
CA TYR A 178 -17.41 9.07 -12.48
C TYR A 178 -17.96 9.16 -13.91
N MET A 179 -17.91 8.08 -14.68
CA MET A 179 -18.51 8.04 -16.03
C MET A 179 -20.01 8.29 -16.00
N PHE A 180 -20.72 7.75 -15.00
CA PHE A 180 -22.16 7.99 -14.83
C PHE A 180 -22.46 9.47 -14.50
N ILE A 181 -21.70 10.09 -13.60
CA ILE A 181 -21.85 11.50 -13.25
C ILE A 181 -21.56 12.40 -14.47
N GLU A 182 -20.49 12.09 -15.23
CA GLU A 182 -20.13 12.81 -16.45
C GLU A 182 -21.25 12.74 -17.49
N ALA A 183 -21.82 11.55 -17.73
CA ALA A 183 -22.95 11.39 -18.65
C ALA A 183 -24.20 12.16 -18.22
N LEU A 184 -24.48 12.27 -16.92
CA LEU A 184 -25.57 13.09 -16.40
C LEU A 184 -25.31 14.59 -16.63
N ALA A 185 -24.08 15.05 -16.41
CA ALA A 185 -23.70 16.44 -16.65
C ALA A 185 -23.84 16.80 -18.13
N ASP A 186 -23.35 15.96 -19.05
CA ASP A 186 -23.49 16.16 -20.50
C ASP A 186 -24.96 16.18 -20.95
N GLY A 187 -25.79 15.34 -20.37
CA GLY A 187 -27.24 15.33 -20.63
C GLY A 187 -27.95 16.58 -20.14
N GLY A 188 -27.45 17.18 -19.04
CA GLY A 188 -28.01 18.41 -18.48
C GLY A 188 -27.63 19.67 -19.23
N VAL A 189 -26.64 19.64 -20.13
CA VAL A 189 -26.19 20.77 -20.95
C VAL A 189 -27.01 20.89 -22.27
N LYS A 190 -27.72 19.86 -22.69
CA LYS A 190 -28.58 19.83 -23.87
C LYS A 190 -29.96 20.40 -23.55
#